data_ed004f32a5edaa4457bb2c85ff77bebc
#
_entry.id   ed004f32a5edaa4457bb2c85ff77bebc
#
_cell.length_a   1.000
_cell.length_b   1.000
_cell.length_c   1.000
_cell.angle_alpha   90.00
_cell.angle_beta   90.00
_cell.angle_gamma   90.00
#
_symmetry.space_group_name_H-M   'P 1'
#
loop_
_entity.id
_entity.type
_entity.pdbx_description
1 polymer ?
#
loop_
_entity_poly.entity_id
_entity_poly.type
_entity_poly.pdbx_seq_one_letter_code
_entity_poly.pdbx_strand_id
1 'polypeptide(L)'
;MKHIKSYSRNLAGRDFVVGDIHGCYDQLTDLLKEIKFDFAKDRMFAVGDLVDRGPKSKDVLELLYEPWFHSVIGNHDYRFISYCDALFEDANKAIVDFEDYLSGEGSFIKNLKAPEMIKYYRLIDSLPNVIEIETSHSKFGIVHAGSLSDWDLFKIGINSNHSIRTNSMWTRKRFYKKDESIINGIDYVIVGHTVVDEPIQLGNTIYIDTGCVFSDKRKLTCICLNNMRVYSV
;
A
#
# COMPACT_ATOMS: atom_id res chain seq x y z
N MET A 1 -15.68 1.60 -9.41
CA MET A 1 -14.48 1.81 -8.57
C MET A 1 -13.58 2.87 -9.20
N LYS A 2 -13.06 3.82 -8.44
CA LYS A 2 -12.13 4.83 -8.95
C LYS A 2 -10.71 4.34 -8.69
N HIS A 3 -10.08 3.74 -9.71
CA HIS A 3 -8.77 3.09 -9.57
C HIS A 3 -7.59 4.06 -9.40
N ILE A 4 -7.81 5.35 -9.65
CA ILE A 4 -6.77 6.39 -9.57
C ILE A 4 -7.29 7.53 -8.70
N LYS A 5 -6.46 8.02 -7.78
CA LYS A 5 -6.73 9.19 -6.94
C LYS A 5 -5.56 10.15 -7.02
N SER A 6 -5.83 11.43 -7.23
CA SER A 6 -4.80 12.47 -7.33
C SER A 6 -4.95 13.46 -6.18
N TYR A 7 -3.82 13.89 -5.64
CA TYR A 7 -3.71 14.86 -4.59
C TYR A 7 -2.86 16.05 -5.04
N SER A 8 -3.43 17.23 -4.95
CA SER A 8 -2.69 18.47 -5.17
C SER A 8 -1.68 18.69 -4.04
N ARG A 9 -0.72 19.58 -4.30
CA ARG A 9 0.31 19.98 -3.34
C ARG A 9 -0.30 20.31 -1.97
N ASN A 10 0.28 19.76 -0.92
CA ASN A 10 -0.02 20.12 0.46
C ASN A 10 0.63 21.47 0.80
N LEU A 11 -0.20 22.50 0.97
CA LEU A 11 0.28 23.84 1.33
C LEU A 11 0.39 24.04 2.84
N ALA A 12 -0.23 23.15 3.64
CA ALA A 12 -0.31 23.28 5.09
C ALA A 12 0.78 22.50 5.83
N GLY A 13 1.22 21.37 5.25
CA GLY A 13 2.11 20.41 5.90
C GLY A 13 2.98 19.62 4.93
N ARG A 14 3.40 18.46 5.38
CA ARG A 14 4.26 17.54 4.64
C ARG A 14 3.47 16.34 4.14
N ASP A 15 3.97 15.72 3.09
CA ASP A 15 3.47 14.45 2.58
C ASP A 15 4.52 13.36 2.82
N PHE A 16 4.06 12.22 3.35
CA PHE A 16 4.89 11.05 3.61
C PHE A 16 4.33 9.83 2.89
N VAL A 17 5.20 8.95 2.43
CA VAL A 17 4.83 7.62 1.93
C VAL A 17 5.44 6.57 2.82
N VAL A 18 4.64 5.63 3.33
CA VAL A 18 5.05 4.53 4.20
C VAL A 18 4.96 3.20 3.46
N GLY A 19 5.91 2.30 3.72
CA GLY A 19 5.96 0.93 3.21
C GLY A 19 4.82 0.05 3.70
N ASP A 20 4.89 -1.24 3.37
CA ASP A 20 3.90 -2.25 3.76
C ASP A 20 3.76 -2.31 5.28
N ILE A 21 2.52 -2.19 5.79
CA ILE A 21 2.28 -2.06 7.24
C ILE A 21 1.93 -3.42 7.85
N HIS A 22 1.18 -4.25 7.16
CA HIS A 22 0.82 -5.60 7.62
C HIS A 22 0.42 -5.68 9.10
N GLY A 23 -0.50 -4.82 9.54
CA GLY A 23 -0.96 -4.84 10.93
C GLY A 23 0.08 -4.42 11.97
N CYS A 24 1.22 -3.85 11.58
CA CYS A 24 2.26 -3.33 12.48
C CYS A 24 1.91 -1.92 12.98
N TYR A 25 0.75 -1.77 13.59
CA TYR A 25 0.20 -0.48 14.05
C TYR A 25 1.10 0.22 15.07
N ASP A 26 1.73 -0.52 15.98
CA ASP A 26 2.60 0.07 17.00
C ASP A 26 3.84 0.72 16.38
N GLN A 27 4.48 0.03 15.41
CA GLN A 27 5.60 0.58 14.67
C GLN A 27 5.19 1.81 13.84
N LEU A 28 3.98 1.79 13.23
CA LEU A 28 3.46 2.99 12.56
C LEU A 28 3.27 4.14 13.54
N THR A 29 2.75 3.89 14.74
CA THR A 29 2.59 4.90 15.79
C THR A 29 3.94 5.47 16.22
N ASP A 30 4.96 4.64 16.37
CA ASP A 30 6.32 5.07 16.73
C ASP A 30 6.96 5.86 15.58
N LEU A 31 6.75 5.46 14.33
CA LEU A 31 7.19 6.21 13.16
C LEU A 31 6.55 7.60 13.11
N LEU A 32 5.25 7.72 13.38
CA LEU A 32 4.55 9.02 13.44
C LEU A 32 5.12 9.93 14.53
N LYS A 33 5.51 9.38 15.70
CA LYS A 33 6.20 10.13 16.77
C LYS A 33 7.60 10.59 16.33
N GLU A 34 8.38 9.66 15.72
CA GLU A 34 9.75 9.95 15.25
C GLU A 34 9.78 11.11 14.26
N ILE A 35 8.87 11.11 13.29
CA ILE A 35 8.78 12.18 12.29
C ILE A 35 8.07 13.45 12.81
N LYS A 36 7.60 13.44 14.05
CA LYS A 36 6.80 14.52 14.64
C LYS A 36 5.64 14.91 13.72
N PHE A 37 4.80 13.91 13.39
CA PHE A 37 3.69 14.06 12.46
C PHE A 37 2.64 15.03 12.99
N ASP A 38 2.28 16.03 12.22
CA ASP A 38 1.20 16.98 12.56
C ASP A 38 -0.12 16.49 11.94
N PHE A 39 -0.97 15.84 12.73
CA PHE A 39 -2.24 15.26 12.28
C PHE A 39 -3.22 16.28 11.67
N ALA A 40 -3.02 17.58 11.92
CA ALA A 40 -3.86 18.63 11.34
C ALA A 40 -3.37 19.11 9.97
N LYS A 41 -2.11 18.80 9.59
CA LYS A 41 -1.49 19.39 8.39
C LYS A 41 -0.80 18.37 7.49
N ASP A 42 -0.14 17.36 8.07
CA ASP A 42 0.61 16.37 7.31
C ASP A 42 -0.33 15.31 6.72
N ARG A 43 0.10 14.66 5.64
CA ARG A 43 -0.60 13.50 5.05
C ARG A 43 0.35 12.31 4.98
N MET A 44 -0.19 11.12 5.29
CA MET A 44 0.49 9.84 5.17
C MET A 44 -0.19 9.00 4.09
N PHE A 45 0.61 8.44 3.19
CA PHE A 45 0.17 7.57 2.10
C PHE A 45 0.85 6.21 2.25
N ALA A 46 0.08 5.13 2.37
CA ALA A 46 0.64 3.78 2.41
C ALA A 46 0.69 3.16 1.00
N VAL A 47 1.72 2.35 0.77
CA VAL A 47 1.89 1.64 -0.50
C VAL A 47 1.02 0.38 -0.63
N GLY A 48 0.05 0.20 0.27
CA GLY A 48 -0.81 -0.99 0.36
C GLY A 48 -0.33 -1.99 1.41
N ASP A 49 -0.89 -3.21 1.36
CA ASP A 49 -0.64 -4.28 2.32
C ASP A 49 -0.82 -3.80 3.77
N LEU A 50 -2.01 -3.31 4.05
CA LEU A 50 -2.41 -2.82 5.38
C LEU A 50 -2.67 -3.98 6.34
N VAL A 51 -3.16 -5.11 5.81
CA VAL A 51 -3.62 -6.27 6.57
C VAL A 51 -2.68 -7.45 6.49
N ASP A 52 -3.03 -8.50 7.21
CA ASP A 52 -2.35 -9.79 7.30
C ASP A 52 -1.03 -9.77 8.08
N ARG A 53 -0.60 -10.96 8.51
CA ARG A 53 0.66 -11.25 9.21
C ARG A 53 0.75 -10.63 10.61
N GLY A 54 0.69 -9.33 10.72
CA GLY A 54 0.85 -8.62 11.99
C GLY A 54 -0.41 -8.61 12.84
N PRO A 55 -0.28 -8.26 14.13
CA PRO A 55 -1.33 -8.51 15.13
C PRO A 55 -2.48 -7.50 15.09
N LYS A 56 -2.30 -6.32 14.49
CA LYS A 56 -3.24 -5.19 14.61
C LYS A 56 -3.77 -4.69 13.27
N SER A 57 -4.14 -5.63 12.35
CA SER A 57 -4.72 -5.28 11.04
C SER A 57 -5.99 -4.43 11.18
N LYS A 58 -6.84 -4.68 12.19
CA LYS A 58 -8.05 -3.87 12.45
C LYS A 58 -7.68 -2.41 12.75
N ASP A 59 -6.70 -2.19 13.64
CA ASP A 59 -6.30 -0.83 14.05
C ASP A 59 -5.75 -0.05 12.85
N VAL A 60 -4.99 -0.73 11.96
CA VAL A 60 -4.49 -0.11 10.73
C VAL A 60 -5.64 0.23 9.79
N LEU A 61 -6.64 -0.65 9.63
CA LEU A 61 -7.81 -0.38 8.78
C LEU A 61 -8.66 0.79 9.30
N GLU A 62 -8.76 0.98 10.62
CA GLU A 62 -9.49 2.11 11.20
C GLU A 62 -8.85 3.47 10.81
N LEU A 63 -7.55 3.51 10.53
CA LEU A 63 -6.88 4.73 10.04
C LEU A 63 -7.43 5.22 8.69
N LEU A 64 -8.06 4.36 7.89
CA LEU A 64 -8.69 4.78 6.64
C LEU A 64 -9.88 5.73 6.81
N TYR A 65 -10.38 5.91 8.04
CA TYR A 65 -11.37 6.94 8.37
C TYR A 65 -10.72 8.29 8.68
N GLU A 66 -9.41 8.30 8.93
CA GLU A 66 -8.70 9.53 9.27
C GLU A 66 -8.38 10.34 8.01
N PRO A 67 -8.63 11.66 8.01
CA PRO A 67 -8.45 12.51 6.83
C PRO A 67 -6.99 12.65 6.40
N TRP A 68 -6.05 12.32 7.26
CA TRP A 68 -4.62 12.40 7.03
C TRP A 68 -4.01 11.09 6.50
N PHE A 69 -4.75 9.96 6.55
CA PHE A 69 -4.24 8.64 6.14
C PHE A 69 -4.90 8.16 4.85
N HIS A 70 -4.09 7.76 3.89
CA HIS A 70 -4.50 7.28 2.59
C HIS A 70 -3.69 6.04 2.20
N SER A 71 -4.24 5.17 1.36
CA SER A 71 -3.53 4.00 0.86
C SER A 71 -3.91 3.68 -0.58
N VAL A 72 -2.99 3.06 -1.32
CA VAL A 72 -3.35 2.22 -2.46
C VAL A 72 -3.70 0.82 -1.97
N ILE A 73 -4.35 0.01 -2.81
CA ILE A 73 -4.63 -1.39 -2.50
C ILE A 73 -3.39 -2.24 -2.75
N GLY A 74 -2.98 -3.06 -1.78
CA GLY A 74 -1.94 -4.08 -1.92
C GLY A 74 -2.51 -5.46 -2.27
N ASN A 75 -1.62 -6.44 -2.50
CA ASN A 75 -2.06 -7.79 -2.84
C ASN A 75 -2.70 -8.53 -1.65
N HIS A 76 -2.29 -8.26 -0.41
CA HIS A 76 -2.92 -8.80 0.78
C HIS A 76 -4.30 -8.19 1.02
N ASP A 77 -4.44 -6.90 0.83
CA ASP A 77 -5.72 -6.21 0.86
C ASP A 77 -6.69 -6.79 -0.18
N TYR A 78 -6.20 -7.05 -1.40
CA TYR A 78 -6.97 -7.66 -2.47
C TYR A 78 -7.33 -9.13 -2.19
N ARG A 79 -6.46 -9.91 -1.53
CA ARG A 79 -6.78 -11.28 -1.08
C ARG A 79 -7.94 -11.30 -0.10
N PHE A 80 -8.02 -10.33 0.83
CA PHE A 80 -9.17 -10.19 1.72
C PHE A 80 -10.46 -9.94 0.93
N ILE A 81 -10.45 -9.03 -0.06
CA ILE A 81 -11.60 -8.80 -0.95
C ILE A 81 -11.99 -10.09 -1.66
N SER A 82 -11.03 -10.78 -2.28
CA SER A 82 -11.29 -12.03 -3.02
C SER A 82 -11.89 -13.12 -2.14
N TYR A 83 -11.44 -13.23 -0.88
CA TYR A 83 -12.04 -14.14 0.10
C TYR A 83 -13.48 -13.75 0.43
N CYS A 84 -13.75 -12.47 0.66
CA CYS A 84 -15.10 -12.01 0.96
C CYS A 84 -16.06 -12.22 -0.22
N ASP A 85 -15.60 -11.96 -1.45
CA ASP A 85 -16.39 -12.20 -2.67
C ASP A 85 -16.74 -13.69 -2.79
N ALA A 86 -15.76 -14.59 -2.63
CA ALA A 86 -15.98 -16.03 -2.64
C ALA A 86 -16.94 -16.47 -1.51
N LEU A 87 -16.81 -15.89 -0.31
CA LEU A 87 -17.68 -16.17 0.83
C LEU A 87 -19.12 -15.76 0.58
N PHE A 88 -19.34 -14.66 -0.12
CA PHE A 88 -20.69 -14.19 -0.49
C PHE A 88 -21.33 -15.05 -1.59
N GLU A 89 -20.52 -15.69 -2.44
CA GLU A 89 -21.00 -16.62 -3.48
C GLU A 89 -21.29 -18.01 -2.92
N ASP A 90 -20.30 -18.64 -2.25
CA ASP A 90 -20.41 -19.97 -1.63
C ASP A 90 -19.45 -20.11 -0.45
N ALA A 91 -20.00 -20.04 0.77
CA ALA A 91 -19.21 -20.06 2.00
C ALA A 91 -18.40 -21.36 2.20
N ASN A 92 -18.95 -22.52 1.81
CA ASN A 92 -18.24 -23.79 1.96
C ASN A 92 -17.05 -23.89 1.02
N LYS A 93 -17.24 -23.46 -0.23
CA LYS A 93 -16.19 -23.42 -1.23
C LYS A 93 -15.11 -22.38 -0.86
N ALA A 94 -15.50 -21.19 -0.41
CA ALA A 94 -14.57 -20.16 0.02
C ALA A 94 -13.65 -20.64 1.16
N ILE A 95 -14.16 -21.36 2.15
CA ILE A 95 -13.35 -21.89 3.26
C ILE A 95 -12.30 -22.86 2.72
N VAL A 96 -12.64 -23.72 1.76
CA VAL A 96 -11.71 -24.69 1.16
C VAL A 96 -10.68 -23.99 0.26
N ASP A 97 -11.14 -23.10 -0.63
CA ASP A 97 -10.29 -22.42 -1.61
C ASP A 97 -9.27 -21.47 -0.94
N PHE A 98 -9.57 -20.98 0.27
CA PHE A 98 -8.73 -20.05 1.03
C PHE A 98 -8.17 -20.64 2.34
N GLU A 99 -8.17 -21.98 2.51
CA GLU A 99 -7.72 -22.62 3.74
C GLU A 99 -6.31 -22.21 4.14
N ASP A 100 -5.35 -22.24 3.20
CA ASP A 100 -3.96 -21.82 3.42
C ASP A 100 -3.87 -20.35 3.84
N TYR A 101 -4.65 -19.48 3.21
CA TYR A 101 -4.70 -18.06 3.56
C TYR A 101 -5.25 -17.87 4.97
N LEU A 102 -6.37 -18.48 5.29
CA LEU A 102 -7.02 -18.36 6.61
C LEU A 102 -6.18 -18.96 7.74
N SER A 103 -5.49 -20.07 7.49
CA SER A 103 -4.63 -20.71 8.51
C SER A 103 -3.31 -19.97 8.73
N GLY A 104 -2.84 -19.22 7.73
CA GLY A 104 -1.58 -18.49 7.70
C GLY A 104 -1.75 -16.98 7.84
N GLU A 105 -1.41 -16.29 6.77
CA GLU A 105 -1.26 -14.81 6.73
C GLU A 105 -2.55 -14.05 7.03
N GLY A 106 -3.71 -14.55 6.58
CA GLY A 106 -5.02 -13.94 6.78
C GLY A 106 -5.70 -14.29 8.10
N SER A 107 -4.95 -14.75 9.10
CA SER A 107 -5.50 -15.23 10.38
C SER A 107 -6.35 -14.19 11.15
N PHE A 108 -6.14 -12.89 10.93
CA PHE A 108 -6.94 -11.82 11.55
C PHE A 108 -8.43 -11.91 11.19
N ILE A 109 -8.76 -12.45 10.01
CA ILE A 109 -10.14 -12.61 9.51
C ILE A 109 -10.96 -13.52 10.42
N LYS A 110 -10.34 -14.55 11.01
CA LYS A 110 -11.02 -15.49 11.92
C LYS A 110 -11.67 -14.81 13.12
N ASN A 111 -11.16 -13.65 13.50
CA ASN A 111 -11.66 -12.86 14.63
C ASN A 111 -12.64 -11.77 14.21
N LEU A 112 -13.02 -11.71 12.91
CA LEU A 112 -14.00 -10.75 12.41
C LEU A 112 -15.42 -11.31 12.55
N LYS A 113 -16.31 -10.48 13.09
CA LYS A 113 -17.76 -10.73 12.99
C LYS A 113 -18.27 -10.28 11.63
N ALA A 114 -19.38 -10.83 11.16
CA ALA A 114 -19.94 -10.49 9.85
C ALA A 114 -20.13 -8.97 9.61
N PRO A 115 -20.60 -8.15 10.57
CA PRO A 115 -20.67 -6.69 10.37
C PRO A 115 -19.29 -6.03 10.19
N GLU A 116 -18.26 -6.50 10.90
CA GLU A 116 -16.87 -6.00 10.76
C GLU A 116 -16.29 -6.38 9.40
N MET A 117 -16.56 -7.62 8.95
CA MET A 117 -16.11 -8.10 7.63
C MET A 117 -16.70 -7.24 6.51
N ILE A 118 -18.02 -6.96 6.55
CA ILE A 118 -18.68 -6.09 5.58
C ILE A 118 -18.12 -4.65 5.64
N LYS A 119 -17.86 -4.14 6.85
CA LYS A 119 -17.24 -2.83 7.06
C LYS A 119 -15.88 -2.74 6.38
N TYR A 120 -14.97 -3.67 6.67
CA TYR A 120 -13.62 -3.67 6.14
C TYR A 120 -13.57 -4.02 4.65
N TYR A 121 -14.44 -4.88 4.17
CA TYR A 121 -14.63 -5.11 2.74
C TYR A 121 -14.88 -3.80 2.00
N ARG A 122 -15.85 -3.00 2.45
CA ARG A 122 -16.18 -1.71 1.82
C ARG A 122 -15.04 -0.71 1.87
N LEU A 123 -14.31 -0.67 2.97
CA LEU A 123 -13.15 0.21 3.13
C LEU A 123 -12.05 -0.14 2.13
N ILE A 124 -11.64 -1.41 2.10
CA ILE A 124 -10.56 -1.89 1.24
C ILE A 124 -10.97 -1.82 -0.24
N ASP A 125 -12.22 -2.19 -0.58
CA ASP A 125 -12.74 -2.11 -1.95
C ASP A 125 -12.79 -0.67 -2.49
N SER A 126 -12.82 0.32 -1.61
CA SER A 126 -12.76 1.74 -1.98
C SER A 126 -11.35 2.25 -2.29
N LEU A 127 -10.30 1.48 -1.98
CA LEU A 127 -8.93 1.89 -2.18
C LEU A 127 -8.58 1.96 -3.68
N PRO A 128 -7.85 3.00 -4.12
CA PRO A 128 -7.37 3.09 -5.48
C PRO A 128 -6.19 2.13 -5.71
N ASN A 129 -5.93 1.75 -6.97
CA ASN A 129 -4.70 1.06 -7.36
C ASN A 129 -3.50 2.01 -7.46
N VAL A 130 -3.78 3.29 -7.73
CA VAL A 130 -2.77 4.31 -7.99
C VAL A 130 -3.14 5.60 -7.25
N ILE A 131 -2.15 6.20 -6.60
CA ILE A 131 -2.23 7.56 -6.07
C ILE A 131 -1.17 8.41 -6.78
N GLU A 132 -1.56 9.62 -7.24
CA GLU A 132 -0.64 10.66 -7.69
C GLU A 132 -0.60 11.79 -6.67
N ILE A 133 0.60 12.31 -6.40
CA ILE A 133 0.80 13.44 -5.47
C ILE A 133 1.68 14.47 -6.16
N GLU A 134 1.21 15.70 -6.18
CA GLU A 134 2.00 16.85 -6.61
C GLU A 134 2.67 17.52 -5.40
N THR A 135 3.96 17.79 -5.52
CA THR A 135 4.71 18.61 -4.57
C THR A 135 5.15 19.94 -5.24
N SER A 136 5.97 20.73 -4.58
CA SER A 136 6.52 21.96 -5.19
C SER A 136 7.51 21.69 -6.32
N HIS A 137 8.11 20.50 -6.37
CA HIS A 137 9.25 20.23 -7.26
C HIS A 137 9.09 18.96 -8.08
N SER A 138 8.20 18.04 -7.69
CA SER A 138 8.09 16.73 -8.31
C SER A 138 6.68 16.18 -8.22
N LYS A 139 6.36 15.28 -9.17
CA LYS A 139 5.16 14.47 -9.20
C LYS A 139 5.50 13.04 -8.83
N PHE A 140 4.81 12.52 -7.82
CA PHE A 140 4.98 11.17 -7.31
C PHE A 140 3.80 10.30 -7.67
N GLY A 141 4.10 9.08 -8.13
CA GLY A 141 3.14 8.00 -8.25
C GLY A 141 3.32 7.00 -7.14
N ILE A 142 2.24 6.52 -6.54
CA ILE A 142 2.24 5.41 -5.59
C ILE A 142 1.45 4.27 -6.19
N VAL A 143 2.05 3.10 -6.21
CA VAL A 143 1.44 1.83 -6.62
C VAL A 143 2.06 0.72 -5.79
N HIS A 144 1.30 -0.34 -5.48
CA HIS A 144 1.79 -1.35 -4.54
C HIS A 144 3.07 -2.05 -5.02
N ALA A 145 3.09 -2.64 -6.21
CA ALA A 145 4.22 -3.46 -6.66
C ALA A 145 4.95 -2.92 -7.90
N GLY A 146 4.24 -2.33 -8.85
CA GLY A 146 4.89 -1.80 -10.04
C GLY A 146 3.95 -1.29 -11.12
N SER A 147 4.53 -0.60 -12.11
CA SER A 147 3.83 0.06 -13.22
C SER A 147 4.39 -0.37 -14.58
N LEU A 148 3.82 0.16 -15.65
CA LEU A 148 4.39 0.13 -17.00
C LEU A 148 5.54 1.14 -17.11
N SER A 149 6.27 1.10 -18.24
CA SER A 149 7.36 2.03 -18.55
C SER A 149 6.89 3.46 -18.90
N ASP A 150 5.61 3.64 -19.12
CA ASP A 150 4.95 4.92 -19.35
C ASP A 150 3.79 5.07 -18.37
N TRP A 151 3.79 6.16 -17.60
CA TRP A 151 2.86 6.39 -16.51
C TRP A 151 1.44 6.70 -17.00
N ASP A 152 1.31 7.45 -18.10
CA ASP A 152 -0.01 7.80 -18.63
C ASP A 152 -0.67 6.58 -19.28
N LEU A 153 0.09 5.77 -20.01
CA LEU A 153 -0.39 4.48 -20.53
C LEU A 153 -0.74 3.51 -19.37
N PHE A 154 0.03 3.52 -18.29
CA PHE A 154 -0.28 2.74 -17.11
C PHE A 154 -1.63 3.13 -16.49
N LYS A 155 -1.90 4.43 -16.32
CA LYS A 155 -3.19 4.92 -15.81
C LYS A 155 -4.38 4.55 -16.70
N ILE A 156 -4.21 4.62 -18.01
CA ILE A 156 -5.23 4.14 -18.95
C ILE A 156 -5.46 2.64 -18.76
N GLY A 157 -4.39 1.86 -18.68
CA GLY A 157 -4.45 0.42 -18.45
C GLY A 157 -5.10 0.04 -17.13
N ILE A 158 -4.81 0.73 -16.04
CA ILE A 158 -5.43 0.51 -14.72
C ILE A 158 -6.96 0.63 -14.80
N ASN A 159 -7.48 1.58 -15.54
CA ASN A 159 -8.93 1.78 -15.68
C ASN A 159 -9.61 0.75 -16.60
N SER A 160 -8.90 0.21 -17.58
CA SER A 160 -9.49 -0.59 -18.67
C SER A 160 -9.09 -2.07 -18.69
N ASN A 161 -8.01 -2.47 -17.99
CA ASN A 161 -7.42 -3.81 -18.12
C ASN A 161 -7.19 -4.46 -16.74
N HIS A 162 -7.91 -5.55 -16.48
CA HIS A 162 -7.80 -6.32 -15.24
C HIS A 162 -6.38 -6.87 -15.02
N SER A 163 -5.71 -7.36 -16.05
CA SER A 163 -4.35 -7.89 -15.94
C SER A 163 -3.33 -6.82 -15.51
N ILE A 164 -3.49 -5.57 -16.00
CA ILE A 164 -2.64 -4.45 -15.57
C ILE A 164 -2.90 -4.12 -14.10
N ARG A 165 -4.16 -4.11 -13.66
CA ARG A 165 -4.49 -3.94 -12.23
C ARG A 165 -3.89 -5.03 -11.36
N THR A 166 -4.04 -6.29 -11.75
CA THR A 166 -3.45 -7.41 -11.01
C THR A 166 -1.93 -7.30 -10.97
N ASN A 167 -1.28 -7.05 -12.11
CA ASN A 167 0.16 -6.89 -12.16
C ASN A 167 0.65 -5.71 -11.29
N SER A 168 -0.12 -4.63 -11.16
CA SER A 168 0.26 -3.49 -10.31
C SER A 168 0.39 -3.86 -8.83
N MET A 169 -0.25 -4.96 -8.40
CA MET A 169 -0.21 -5.46 -7.02
C MET A 169 0.75 -6.65 -6.83
N TRP A 170 1.24 -7.28 -7.90
CA TRP A 170 1.97 -8.55 -7.76
C TRP A 170 3.34 -8.58 -8.42
N THR A 171 3.65 -7.67 -9.35
CA THR A 171 4.87 -7.75 -10.14
C THR A 171 6.12 -7.46 -9.34
N ARG A 172 7.14 -8.32 -9.49
CA ARG A 172 8.51 -8.08 -9.01
C ARG A 172 9.51 -8.01 -10.17
N LYS A 173 8.99 -7.91 -11.39
CA LYS A 173 9.80 -8.06 -12.63
C LYS A 173 10.92 -7.03 -12.72
N ARG A 174 10.62 -5.74 -12.46
CA ARG A 174 11.62 -4.66 -12.49
C ARG A 174 12.74 -4.90 -11.48
N PHE A 175 12.38 -5.26 -10.25
CA PHE A 175 13.33 -5.51 -9.18
C PHE A 175 14.29 -6.65 -9.50
N TYR A 176 13.76 -7.84 -9.85
CA TYR A 176 14.60 -9.00 -10.16
C TYR A 176 15.46 -8.83 -11.41
N LYS A 177 15.02 -8.02 -12.36
CA LYS A 177 15.81 -7.68 -13.54
C LYS A 177 16.79 -6.55 -13.32
N LYS A 178 16.79 -5.92 -12.15
CA LYS A 178 17.56 -4.69 -11.86
C LYS A 178 17.38 -3.64 -12.94
N ASP A 179 16.11 -3.43 -13.38
CA ASP A 179 15.78 -2.57 -14.49
C ASP A 179 15.78 -1.09 -14.03
N GLU A 180 16.80 -0.35 -14.44
CA GLU A 180 17.01 1.06 -14.13
C GLU A 180 16.41 2.01 -15.17
N SER A 181 15.60 1.50 -16.12
CA SER A 181 14.92 2.36 -17.09
C SER A 181 13.97 3.34 -16.40
N ILE A 182 13.87 4.54 -16.94
CA ILE A 182 12.97 5.58 -16.41
C ILE A 182 11.54 5.30 -16.84
N ILE A 183 10.60 5.43 -15.93
CA ILE A 183 9.16 5.46 -16.22
C ILE A 183 8.84 6.89 -16.69
N ASN A 184 8.42 7.01 -17.95
CA ASN A 184 8.10 8.30 -18.53
C ASN A 184 6.81 8.88 -17.96
N GLY A 185 6.69 10.21 -17.92
CA GLY A 185 5.45 10.91 -17.51
C GLY A 185 5.26 11.10 -16.01
N ILE A 186 6.26 10.70 -15.20
CA ILE A 186 6.27 10.87 -13.74
C ILE A 186 7.71 11.04 -13.24
N ASP A 187 7.93 11.85 -12.20
CA ASP A 187 9.28 12.05 -11.67
C ASP A 187 9.75 10.87 -10.82
N TYR A 188 8.88 10.35 -9.94
CA TYR A 188 9.16 9.20 -9.08
C TYR A 188 7.95 8.28 -8.96
N VAL A 189 8.21 6.98 -8.85
CA VAL A 189 7.22 5.95 -8.48
C VAL A 189 7.67 5.29 -7.20
N ILE A 190 6.82 5.29 -6.16
CA ILE A 190 7.12 4.66 -4.87
C ILE A 190 6.30 3.38 -4.76
N VAL A 191 6.98 2.28 -4.39
CA VAL A 191 6.40 0.94 -4.33
C VAL A 191 6.79 0.21 -3.03
N GLY A 192 5.96 -0.75 -2.64
CA GLY A 192 6.18 -1.75 -1.61
C GLY A 192 6.41 -3.15 -2.14
N HIS A 193 5.72 -4.15 -1.55
CA HIS A 193 5.61 -5.54 -2.01
C HIS A 193 6.91 -6.34 -2.07
N THR A 194 7.98 -5.74 -2.54
CA THR A 194 9.29 -6.39 -2.65
C THR A 194 10.14 -5.97 -1.47
N VAL A 195 10.33 -6.90 -0.55
CA VAL A 195 11.08 -6.64 0.68
C VAL A 195 12.55 -6.38 0.37
N VAL A 196 13.04 -5.26 0.89
CA VAL A 196 14.44 -4.82 0.81
C VAL A 196 15.01 -4.59 2.20
N ASP A 197 16.34 -4.60 2.36
CA ASP A 197 16.96 -4.33 3.66
C ASP A 197 16.94 -2.83 3.99
N GLU A 198 17.12 -2.00 2.96
CA GLU A 198 17.03 -0.54 3.00
C GLU A 198 16.35 -0.05 1.72
N PRO A 199 15.75 1.15 1.70
CA PRO A 199 15.15 1.69 0.49
C PRO A 199 16.12 1.70 -0.70
N ILE A 200 15.66 1.19 -1.84
CA ILE A 200 16.46 1.05 -3.06
C ILE A 200 15.76 1.81 -4.19
N GLN A 201 16.53 2.55 -4.98
CA GLN A 201 16.03 3.21 -6.18
C GLN A 201 16.58 2.51 -7.43
N LEU A 202 15.68 2.14 -8.35
CA LEU A 202 15.99 1.63 -9.70
C LEU A 202 15.34 2.56 -10.73
N GLY A 203 16.16 3.31 -11.46
CA GLY A 203 15.70 4.40 -12.31
C GLY A 203 14.98 5.47 -11.48
N ASN A 204 13.71 5.71 -11.74
CA ASN A 204 12.86 6.58 -10.92
C ASN A 204 11.83 5.80 -10.05
N THR A 205 12.03 4.50 -9.84
CA THR A 205 11.21 3.67 -8.94
C THR A 205 11.92 3.46 -7.61
N ILE A 206 11.25 3.77 -6.49
CA ILE A 206 11.80 3.68 -5.13
C ILE A 206 11.03 2.58 -4.38
N TYR A 207 11.75 1.56 -3.90
CA TYR A 207 11.24 0.44 -3.11
C TYR A 207 11.43 0.76 -1.64
N ILE A 208 10.35 0.73 -0.85
CA ILE A 208 10.38 1.13 0.57
C ILE A 208 9.79 0.10 1.54
N ASP A 209 9.40 -1.08 1.05
CA ASP A 209 9.00 -2.17 1.94
C ASP A 209 10.25 -2.75 2.62
N THR A 210 10.48 -2.40 3.87
CA THR A 210 11.61 -2.90 4.65
C THR A 210 11.24 -4.05 5.58
N GLY A 211 10.03 -4.63 5.36
CA GLY A 211 9.61 -5.91 5.93
C GLY A 211 9.33 -5.89 7.43
N CYS A 212 8.76 -4.81 7.96
CA CYS A 212 8.54 -4.59 9.39
C CYS A 212 7.90 -5.78 10.13
N VAL A 213 7.04 -6.55 9.46
CA VAL A 213 6.32 -7.68 10.06
C VAL A 213 7.15 -8.97 10.19
N PHE A 214 8.28 -9.09 9.50
CA PHE A 214 9.01 -10.37 9.44
C PHE A 214 9.93 -10.65 10.62
N SER A 215 10.39 -9.64 11.32
CA SER A 215 11.16 -9.81 12.57
C SER A 215 11.33 -8.48 13.31
N ASP A 216 11.67 -8.53 14.60
CA ASP A 216 11.96 -7.36 15.43
C ASP A 216 13.20 -6.56 14.96
N LYS A 217 13.99 -7.12 14.06
CA LYS A 217 15.16 -6.45 13.46
C LYS A 217 14.79 -5.68 12.18
N ARG A 218 13.61 -5.92 11.63
CA ARG A 218 13.09 -5.24 10.44
C ARG A 218 12.36 -3.98 10.84
N LYS A 219 12.33 -3.02 9.97
CA LYS A 219 11.85 -1.67 10.22
C LYS A 219 10.62 -1.35 9.39
N LEU A 220 9.80 -0.44 9.90
CA LEU A 220 8.80 0.25 9.08
C LEU A 220 9.43 1.55 8.58
N THR A 221 9.45 1.73 7.27
CA THR A 221 10.12 2.86 6.63
C THR A 221 9.13 3.80 5.96
N CYS A 222 9.37 5.11 6.06
CA CYS A 222 8.67 6.11 5.25
C CYS A 222 9.64 7.12 4.61
N ILE A 223 9.15 7.78 3.54
CA ILE A 223 9.85 8.87 2.85
C ILE A 223 9.01 10.13 2.96
N CYS A 224 9.63 11.26 3.34
CA CYS A 224 9.03 12.59 3.24
C CYS A 224 9.18 13.11 1.81
N LEU A 225 8.09 13.32 1.09
CA LEU A 225 8.11 13.74 -0.32
C LEU A 225 8.63 15.17 -0.53
N ASN A 226 8.55 16.01 0.51
CA ASN A 226 8.98 17.40 0.41
C ASN A 226 10.51 17.56 0.35
N ASN A 227 11.27 16.59 0.86
CA ASN A 227 12.73 16.67 0.94
C ASN A 227 13.46 15.34 0.70
N MET A 228 12.73 14.29 0.34
CA MET A 228 13.21 12.92 0.08
C MET A 228 13.94 12.27 1.29
N ARG A 229 13.72 12.78 2.50
CA ARG A 229 14.32 12.19 3.71
C ARG A 229 13.60 10.90 4.09
N VAL A 230 14.40 9.87 4.35
CA VAL A 230 13.96 8.56 4.81
C VAL A 230 13.96 8.51 6.34
N TYR A 231 12.95 7.87 6.91
CA TYR A 231 12.81 7.59 8.34
C TYR A 231 12.41 6.13 8.53
N SER A 232 12.94 5.47 9.56
CA SER A 232 12.67 4.06 9.84
C SER A 232 12.70 3.79 11.35
N VAL A 233 11.78 2.97 11.82
CA VAL A 233 11.69 2.52 13.22
C VAL A 233 11.67 1.00 13.29
#